data_90068fa88519a9f36f23f2abc119f921
#
_entry.id   90068fa88519a9f36f23f2abc119f921
#
_cell.length_a   1.000
_cell.length_b   1.000
_cell.length_c   1.000
_cell.angle_alpha   90.00
_cell.angle_beta   90.00
_cell.angle_gamma   90.00
#
_symmetry.space_group_name_H-M   'P 1'
#
loop_
_entity.id
_entity.type
_entity.pdbx_description
1 polymer ?
#
loop_
_entity_poly.entity_id
_entity_poly.type
_entity_poly.pdbx_seq_one_letter_code
_entity_poly.pdbx_strand_id
1 'polypeptide(L)'
;MTLSRRAFGRNLLATALLMQGFGLSRAFAADPQRAIVYNCPAEWAGWGSMLPIIKAETGIEVPMDNKNSGQSVSQIIAEANNPVADAAYLGISFAINAKNQGLVENYKGEGWQKVPAGLKDPDGAWVSIHAGTVGLMVNTEALDGLPVPKGWKDLLDPKYEGMVGFLDPSSAFVGYACSVAVNHALGGTLDDFGPALDYFKKLNELSPIVPKQTAYARCLSGEIPILFDYDFDAYRAKYADGAPIEFVIPVEGTIQVPYVMTLVKNAPHAENGRRVIDFVLSEKGQKHWAENFLRPVVGDLEKLAPEAAKKFLPASEYERAGSVDYARMAEVQRAFSEAYLQAMK
;
A
#
# COMPACT_ATOMS: atom_id res chain seq x y z
N MET A 1 -81.45 16.93 14.44
CA MET A 1 -81.99 15.69 15.02
C MET A 1 -80.82 14.93 15.60
N THR A 2 -80.43 15.15 16.81
CA THR A 2 -80.91 14.70 18.11
C THR A 2 -80.85 13.19 18.28
N LEU A 3 -80.03 12.84 19.35
CA LEU A 3 -80.14 11.70 20.25
C LEU A 3 -79.33 10.46 19.83
N SER A 4 -78.68 9.71 20.71
CA SER A 4 -78.67 9.68 22.17
C SER A 4 -77.57 8.76 22.67
N ARG A 5 -77.07 9.08 23.88
CA ARG A 5 -76.20 8.32 24.76
C ARG A 5 -76.90 7.05 25.30
N ARG A 6 -76.09 6.06 25.67
CA ARG A 6 -76.09 5.20 26.89
C ARG A 6 -75.55 3.85 26.53
N ALA A 7 -74.46 3.37 27.08
CA ALA A 7 -74.00 3.04 28.42
C ALA A 7 -74.19 1.54 28.74
N PHE A 8 -73.21 1.00 29.44
CA PHE A 8 -73.08 -0.28 30.16
C PHE A 8 -72.11 -1.26 29.46
N GLY A 9 -71.10 -1.81 30.09
CA GLY A 9 -70.79 -1.91 31.48
C GLY A 9 -69.46 -2.59 31.68
N ARG A 10 -68.92 -2.42 32.83
CA ARG A 10 -67.69 -2.94 33.45
C ARG A 10 -67.35 -4.38 33.10
N ASN A 11 -66.09 -4.65 32.80
CA ASN A 11 -65.33 -5.70 33.49
C ASN A 11 -63.84 -5.40 33.42
N LEU A 12 -63.27 -5.12 34.57
CA LEU A 12 -61.83 -5.08 34.86
C LEU A 12 -61.28 -6.48 34.76
N LEU A 13 -60.27 -6.68 33.91
CA LEU A 13 -59.23 -7.68 34.15
C LEU A 13 -57.91 -7.06 33.78
N ALA A 14 -57.17 -6.73 34.80
CA ALA A 14 -55.79 -6.29 34.71
C ALA A 14 -54.94 -7.47 34.25
N THR A 15 -54.38 -7.37 33.05
CA THR A 15 -53.27 -8.19 32.63
C THR A 15 -52.06 -7.27 32.46
N ALA A 16 -51.24 -7.22 33.49
CA ALA A 16 -49.89 -6.62 33.42
C ALA A 16 -49.04 -7.45 32.44
N LEU A 17 -48.94 -7.01 31.19
CA LEU A 17 -47.87 -7.47 30.31
C LEU A 17 -46.59 -6.74 30.69
N LEU A 18 -45.71 -7.46 31.37
CA LEU A 18 -44.29 -7.18 31.47
C LEU A 18 -43.72 -7.15 30.03
N MET A 19 -43.59 -5.95 29.46
CA MET A 19 -42.67 -5.73 28.34
C MET A 19 -41.26 -5.82 28.87
N GLN A 20 -40.72 -7.05 28.93
CA GLN A 20 -39.29 -7.25 28.93
C GLN A 20 -38.78 -6.76 27.58
N GLY A 21 -38.18 -5.55 27.58
CA GLY A 21 -37.41 -5.03 26.48
C GLY A 21 -36.22 -5.97 26.21
N PHE A 22 -36.41 -6.93 25.32
CA PHE A 22 -35.31 -7.58 24.68
C PHE A 22 -34.64 -6.52 23.78
N GLY A 23 -33.69 -5.81 24.36
CA GLY A 23 -32.65 -5.14 23.59
C GLY A 23 -31.91 -6.22 22.79
N LEU A 24 -32.40 -6.49 21.59
CA LEU A 24 -31.63 -7.20 20.59
C LEU A 24 -30.49 -6.27 20.15
N SER A 25 -29.44 -6.20 21.00
CA SER A 25 -28.09 -5.95 20.49
C SER A 25 -27.83 -7.07 19.51
N ARG A 26 -28.13 -6.85 18.23
CA ARG A 26 -27.50 -7.60 17.17
C ARG A 26 -26.00 -7.30 17.29
N ALA A 27 -25.30 -8.06 18.13
CA ALA A 27 -23.91 -8.35 17.87
C ALA A 27 -23.91 -8.87 16.43
N PHE A 28 -23.38 -8.11 15.49
CA PHE A 28 -23.03 -8.66 14.18
C PHE A 28 -22.04 -9.77 14.51
N ALA A 29 -22.53 -11.02 14.49
CA ALA A 29 -21.64 -12.16 14.57
C ALA A 29 -20.63 -11.95 13.44
N ALA A 30 -19.37 -11.88 13.80
CA ALA A 30 -18.29 -11.74 12.83
C ALA A 30 -18.48 -12.82 11.77
N ASP A 31 -18.47 -12.46 10.48
CA ASP A 31 -18.50 -13.43 9.38
C ASP A 31 -17.23 -14.27 9.48
N PRO A 32 -17.31 -15.58 9.83
CA PRO A 32 -16.13 -16.39 10.08
C PRO A 32 -15.25 -16.61 8.85
N GLN A 33 -15.71 -16.14 7.67
CA GLN A 33 -15.03 -16.30 6.38
C GLN A 33 -14.61 -14.98 5.75
N ARG A 34 -14.54 -13.90 6.50
CA ARG A 34 -14.17 -12.58 5.98
C ARG A 34 -13.03 -11.94 6.79
N ALA A 35 -12.13 -11.24 6.09
CA ALA A 35 -11.17 -10.32 6.69
C ALA A 35 -11.16 -8.99 5.95
N ILE A 36 -11.12 -7.88 6.66
CA ILE A 36 -10.93 -6.56 6.08
C ILE A 36 -9.45 -6.21 6.13
N VAL A 37 -8.83 -6.14 4.95
CA VAL A 37 -7.43 -5.72 4.79
C VAL A 37 -7.43 -4.35 4.12
N TYR A 38 -6.88 -3.34 4.80
CA TYR A 38 -6.75 -2.02 4.20
C TYR A 38 -5.57 -1.94 3.24
N ASN A 39 -5.74 -1.16 2.16
CA ASN A 39 -4.74 -0.89 1.13
C ASN A 39 -4.36 -2.13 0.30
N CYS A 40 -5.33 -2.86 -0.23
CA CYS A 40 -5.11 -3.97 -1.17
C CYS A 40 -5.84 -3.73 -2.51
N PRO A 41 -5.48 -2.65 -3.26
CA PRO A 41 -6.15 -2.31 -4.51
C PRO A 41 -5.78 -3.28 -5.63
N ALA A 42 -6.73 -3.58 -6.50
CA ALA A 42 -6.57 -4.58 -7.56
C ALA A 42 -5.45 -4.24 -8.57
N GLU A 43 -5.21 -2.95 -8.79
CA GLU A 43 -4.22 -2.47 -9.77
C GLU A 43 -2.81 -2.33 -9.20
N TRP A 44 -2.61 -2.65 -7.91
CA TRP A 44 -1.36 -2.45 -7.21
C TRP A 44 -0.74 -3.77 -6.75
N ALA A 45 0.57 -3.93 -6.97
CA ALA A 45 1.38 -5.00 -6.37
C ALA A 45 0.77 -6.42 -6.52
N GLY A 46 0.06 -6.70 -7.60
CA GLY A 46 -0.54 -8.02 -7.84
C GLY A 46 -1.70 -8.40 -6.92
N TRP A 47 -2.23 -7.47 -6.09
CA TRP A 47 -3.35 -7.77 -5.20
C TRP A 47 -4.60 -8.27 -5.92
N GLY A 48 -4.89 -7.76 -7.13
CA GLY A 48 -6.04 -8.21 -7.92
C GLY A 48 -6.07 -9.71 -8.20
N SER A 49 -4.91 -10.33 -8.39
CA SER A 49 -4.78 -11.78 -8.57
C SER A 49 -4.57 -12.52 -7.24
N MET A 50 -4.01 -11.87 -6.20
CA MET A 50 -3.80 -12.47 -4.89
C MET A 50 -5.10 -12.67 -4.11
N LEU A 51 -6.03 -11.71 -4.14
CA LEU A 51 -7.28 -11.77 -3.39
C LEU A 51 -8.13 -13.03 -3.71
N PRO A 52 -8.36 -13.41 -4.99
CA PRO A 52 -9.03 -14.66 -5.34
C PRO A 52 -8.30 -15.91 -4.83
N ILE A 53 -6.96 -15.89 -4.82
CA ILE A 53 -6.15 -17.02 -4.36
C ILE A 53 -6.26 -17.16 -2.85
N ILE A 54 -6.20 -16.06 -2.09
CA ILE A 54 -6.47 -16.08 -0.65
C ILE A 54 -7.81 -16.76 -0.37
N LYS A 55 -8.87 -16.38 -1.08
CA LYS A 55 -10.20 -16.98 -0.92
C LYS A 55 -10.20 -18.47 -1.24
N ALA A 56 -9.57 -18.87 -2.35
CA ALA A 56 -9.53 -20.26 -2.77
C ALA A 56 -8.77 -21.16 -1.79
N GLU A 57 -7.67 -20.68 -1.20
CA GLU A 57 -6.77 -21.46 -0.37
C GLU A 57 -7.15 -21.44 1.11
N THR A 58 -7.69 -20.32 1.59
CA THR A 58 -8.00 -20.13 3.01
C THR A 58 -9.50 -20.17 3.32
N GLY A 59 -10.35 -20.06 2.30
CA GLY A 59 -11.80 -19.83 2.47
C GLY A 59 -12.15 -18.41 2.94
N ILE A 60 -11.16 -17.53 3.12
CA ILE A 60 -11.38 -16.18 3.63
C ILE A 60 -11.57 -15.21 2.46
N GLU A 61 -12.69 -14.53 2.45
CA GLU A 61 -12.93 -13.43 1.53
C GLU A 61 -12.28 -12.13 2.03
N VAL A 62 -11.41 -11.56 1.21
CA VAL A 62 -10.80 -10.25 1.45
C VAL A 62 -11.31 -9.29 0.38
N PRO A 63 -12.22 -8.36 0.70
CA PRO A 63 -12.65 -7.32 -0.22
C PRO A 63 -11.49 -6.41 -0.61
N MET A 64 -11.47 -6.02 -1.88
CA MET A 64 -10.53 -5.00 -2.37
C MET A 64 -10.70 -3.69 -1.61
N ASP A 65 -9.58 -3.01 -1.34
CA ASP A 65 -9.56 -1.70 -0.69
C ASP A 65 -8.55 -0.77 -1.39
N ASN A 66 -9.02 0.39 -1.84
CA ASN A 66 -8.26 1.33 -2.67
C ASN A 66 -7.55 2.45 -1.88
N LYS A 67 -7.43 2.33 -0.57
CA LYS A 67 -6.68 3.32 0.22
C LYS A 67 -5.17 3.24 -0.11
N ASN A 68 -4.46 4.33 0.14
CA ASN A 68 -3.01 4.31 0.27
C ASN A 68 -2.59 4.11 1.74
N SER A 69 -1.29 3.97 2.02
CA SER A 69 -0.78 3.72 3.38
C SER A 69 -1.18 4.81 4.38
N GLY A 70 -1.12 6.08 3.99
CA GLY A 70 -1.48 7.20 4.85
C GLY A 70 -2.98 7.25 5.15
N GLN A 71 -3.82 7.02 4.15
CA GLN A 71 -5.27 6.92 4.31
C GLN A 71 -5.64 5.75 5.22
N SER A 72 -4.98 4.61 5.07
CA SER A 72 -5.20 3.42 5.90
C SER A 72 -4.86 3.68 7.37
N VAL A 73 -3.69 4.25 7.65
CA VAL A 73 -3.31 4.58 9.03
C VAL A 73 -4.26 5.63 9.62
N SER A 74 -4.63 6.66 8.86
CA SER A 74 -5.59 7.67 9.31
C SER A 74 -6.96 7.06 9.63
N GLN A 75 -7.41 6.10 8.83
CA GLN A 75 -8.68 5.40 9.06
C GLN A 75 -8.58 4.50 10.31
N ILE A 76 -7.49 3.75 10.48
CA ILE A 76 -7.26 2.93 11.68
C ILE A 76 -7.25 3.80 12.95
N ILE A 77 -6.67 4.99 12.91
CA ILE A 77 -6.71 5.96 14.03
C ILE A 77 -8.15 6.36 14.33
N ALA A 78 -8.93 6.71 13.32
CA ALA A 78 -10.32 7.13 13.48
C ALA A 78 -11.20 6.00 14.06
N GLU A 79 -10.87 4.76 13.76
CA GLU A 79 -11.58 3.54 14.17
C GLU A 79 -11.02 2.90 15.46
N ALA A 80 -10.01 3.48 16.11
CA ALA A 80 -9.29 2.85 17.22
C ALA A 80 -10.19 2.36 18.38
N ASN A 81 -11.34 3.02 18.61
CA ASN A 81 -12.31 2.63 19.63
C ASN A 81 -13.32 1.57 19.15
N ASN A 82 -13.44 1.36 17.85
CA ASN A 82 -14.30 0.36 17.22
C ASN A 82 -13.68 -0.08 15.90
N PRO A 83 -12.63 -0.90 15.93
CA PRO A 83 -11.88 -1.30 14.73
C PRO A 83 -12.77 -1.99 13.70
N VAL A 84 -12.49 -1.70 12.43
CA VAL A 84 -13.17 -2.30 11.27
C VAL A 84 -12.19 -3.18 10.49
N ALA A 85 -10.94 -2.73 10.35
CA ALA A 85 -9.92 -3.51 9.67
C ALA A 85 -9.37 -4.62 10.56
N ASP A 86 -9.05 -5.76 9.95
CA ASP A 86 -8.39 -6.89 10.60
C ASP A 86 -6.89 -6.83 10.39
N ALA A 87 -6.46 -6.43 9.21
CA ALA A 87 -5.06 -6.27 8.85
C ALA A 87 -4.89 -5.04 7.95
N ALA A 88 -3.65 -4.62 7.75
CA ALA A 88 -3.33 -3.58 6.79
C ALA A 88 -2.04 -3.90 6.04
N TYR A 89 -2.03 -3.61 4.74
CA TYR A 89 -0.86 -3.65 3.88
C TYR A 89 -0.30 -2.24 3.75
N LEU A 90 0.90 -2.03 4.26
CA LEU A 90 1.49 -0.72 4.41
C LEU A 90 2.93 -0.67 3.87
N GLY A 91 3.34 0.49 3.38
CA GLY A 91 4.77 0.77 3.27
C GLY A 91 5.44 0.80 4.64
N ILE A 92 6.68 0.35 4.71
CA ILE A 92 7.38 0.06 5.99
C ILE A 92 7.36 1.22 6.99
N SER A 93 7.57 2.47 6.54
CA SER A 93 7.59 3.62 7.45
C SER A 93 6.23 3.88 8.11
N PHE A 94 5.14 3.66 7.38
CA PHE A 94 3.79 3.77 7.93
C PHE A 94 3.48 2.68 8.95
N ALA A 95 3.97 1.46 8.74
CA ALA A 95 3.79 0.36 9.69
C ALA A 95 4.61 0.59 10.98
N ILE A 96 5.83 1.08 10.87
CA ILE A 96 6.64 1.48 12.03
C ILE A 96 5.93 2.58 12.81
N ASN A 97 5.39 3.59 12.13
CA ASN A 97 4.63 4.66 12.76
C ASN A 97 3.32 4.16 13.40
N ALA A 98 2.63 3.21 12.77
CA ALA A 98 1.44 2.57 13.35
C ALA A 98 1.79 1.78 14.64
N LYS A 99 2.91 1.04 14.66
CA LYS A 99 3.45 0.40 15.87
C LYS A 99 3.69 1.43 16.98
N ASN A 100 4.42 2.50 16.66
CA ASN A 100 4.78 3.54 17.64
C ASN A 100 3.55 4.24 18.24
N GLN A 101 2.44 4.28 17.52
CA GLN A 101 1.16 4.81 17.98
C GLN A 101 0.28 3.77 18.68
N GLY A 102 0.73 2.51 18.79
CA GLY A 102 -0.02 1.44 19.45
C GLY A 102 -1.27 0.99 18.69
N LEU A 103 -1.29 1.12 17.36
CA LEU A 103 -2.42 0.81 16.48
C LEU A 103 -2.44 -0.65 15.99
N VAL A 104 -1.36 -1.38 16.20
CA VAL A 104 -1.17 -2.75 15.71
C VAL A 104 -0.94 -3.73 16.85
N GLU A 105 -1.23 -4.99 16.59
CA GLU A 105 -1.01 -6.11 17.50
C GLU A 105 0.18 -6.95 17.04
N ASN A 106 0.94 -7.47 17.98
CA ASN A 106 2.08 -8.32 17.68
C ASN A 106 1.62 -9.71 17.22
N TYR A 107 2.11 -10.15 16.07
CA TYR A 107 1.84 -11.47 15.53
C TYR A 107 3.08 -12.08 14.87
N LYS A 108 3.45 -13.27 15.31
CA LYS A 108 4.58 -14.05 14.77
C LYS A 108 4.04 -15.39 14.25
N GLY A 109 3.42 -15.33 13.04
CA GLY A 109 2.85 -16.51 12.38
C GLY A 109 3.89 -17.45 11.80
N GLU A 110 3.44 -18.51 11.11
CA GLU A 110 4.28 -19.59 10.60
C GLU A 110 5.39 -19.12 9.65
N GLY A 111 5.11 -18.13 8.80
CA GLY A 111 6.07 -17.57 7.83
C GLY A 111 7.06 -16.60 8.46
N TRP A 112 6.72 -16.00 9.59
CA TRP A 112 7.50 -14.91 10.21
C TRP A 112 8.96 -15.28 10.49
N GLN A 113 9.23 -16.51 10.95
CA GLN A 113 10.59 -16.96 11.26
C GLN A 113 11.51 -16.94 10.02
N LYS A 114 10.96 -17.21 8.84
CA LYS A 114 11.70 -17.32 7.58
C LYS A 114 12.07 -15.96 6.98
N VAL A 115 11.39 -14.89 7.37
CA VAL A 115 11.70 -13.53 6.89
C VAL A 115 13.00 -13.04 7.53
N PRO A 116 13.93 -12.43 6.76
CA PRO A 116 15.18 -11.86 7.30
C PRO A 116 14.95 -10.86 8.43
N ALA A 117 15.86 -10.79 9.39
CA ALA A 117 15.71 -9.96 10.59
C ALA A 117 15.47 -8.46 10.27
N GLY A 118 16.13 -7.91 9.24
CA GLY A 118 15.94 -6.51 8.82
C GLY A 118 14.62 -6.22 8.10
N LEU A 119 13.84 -7.28 7.78
CA LEU A 119 12.59 -7.18 7.05
C LEU A 119 11.37 -7.56 7.91
N LYS A 120 11.51 -7.58 9.22
CA LYS A 120 10.43 -7.85 10.17
C LYS A 120 10.67 -7.15 11.49
N ASP A 121 9.59 -6.82 12.16
CA ASP A 121 9.65 -6.30 13.52
C ASP A 121 10.01 -7.42 14.50
N PRO A 122 10.99 -7.24 15.40
CA PRO A 122 11.40 -8.30 16.34
C PRO A 122 10.29 -8.73 17.30
N ASP A 123 9.32 -7.85 17.58
CA ASP A 123 8.17 -8.15 18.44
C ASP A 123 6.97 -8.71 17.64
N GLY A 124 6.98 -8.56 16.30
CA GLY A 124 5.91 -9.06 15.42
C GLY A 124 4.85 -8.02 15.07
N ALA A 125 5.10 -6.73 15.29
CA ALA A 125 4.14 -5.68 14.97
C ALA A 125 3.92 -5.51 13.45
N TRP A 126 4.93 -5.88 12.66
CA TRP A 126 4.86 -5.90 11.20
C TRP A 126 5.80 -6.95 10.61
N VAL A 127 5.51 -7.39 9.43
CA VAL A 127 6.33 -8.33 8.65
C VAL A 127 6.28 -7.97 7.17
N SER A 128 7.44 -7.89 6.52
CA SER A 128 7.52 -7.68 5.09
C SER A 128 6.97 -8.87 4.33
N ILE A 129 6.28 -8.59 3.23
CA ILE A 129 5.71 -9.63 2.35
C ILE A 129 6.33 -9.61 0.95
N HIS A 130 6.82 -8.48 0.51
CA HIS A 130 7.61 -8.30 -0.70
C HIS A 130 8.41 -7.00 -0.63
N ALA A 131 9.32 -6.80 -1.58
CA ALA A 131 10.03 -5.54 -1.79
C ALA A 131 9.93 -5.09 -3.25
N GLY A 132 10.13 -3.80 -3.47
CA GLY A 132 10.20 -3.17 -4.79
C GLY A 132 11.33 -2.17 -4.89
N THR A 133 11.88 -2.01 -6.08
CA THR A 133 12.90 -1.00 -6.40
C THR A 133 12.22 0.20 -7.03
N VAL A 134 12.43 1.38 -6.47
CA VAL A 134 11.90 2.66 -6.98
C VAL A 134 12.57 3.01 -8.31
N GLY A 135 11.79 3.50 -9.27
CA GLY A 135 12.33 3.95 -10.56
C GLY A 135 11.29 4.71 -11.39
N LEU A 136 11.51 4.73 -12.68
CA LEU A 136 10.62 5.37 -13.65
C LEU A 136 9.90 4.29 -14.45
N MET A 137 8.59 4.29 -14.41
CA MET A 137 7.72 3.52 -15.29
C MET A 137 7.37 4.41 -16.47
N VAL A 138 7.88 4.09 -17.66
CA VAL A 138 7.81 4.96 -18.82
C VAL A 138 6.96 4.33 -19.91
N ASN A 139 5.86 4.98 -20.29
CA ASN A 139 5.11 4.60 -21.48
C ASN A 139 5.82 5.18 -22.71
N THR A 140 6.49 4.31 -23.46
CA THR A 140 7.36 4.71 -24.57
C THR A 140 6.59 5.27 -25.76
N GLU A 141 5.35 4.86 -25.99
CA GLU A 141 4.50 5.41 -27.04
C GLU A 141 3.98 6.80 -26.68
N ALA A 142 3.72 7.05 -25.37
CA ALA A 142 3.23 8.35 -24.90
C ALA A 142 4.32 9.43 -24.82
N LEU A 143 5.59 9.08 -25.04
CA LEU A 143 6.68 10.05 -25.15
C LEU A 143 6.67 10.81 -26.48
N ASP A 144 5.86 10.40 -27.46
CA ASP A 144 5.71 11.07 -28.76
C ASP A 144 7.08 11.36 -29.46
N GLY A 145 7.96 10.35 -29.44
CA GLY A 145 9.28 10.43 -30.05
C GLY A 145 10.38 11.07 -29.20
N LEU A 146 10.07 11.54 -28.00
CA LEU A 146 11.10 11.97 -27.05
C LEU A 146 11.91 10.77 -26.53
N PRO A 147 13.18 10.95 -26.19
CA PRO A 147 13.99 9.88 -25.63
C PRO A 147 13.47 9.43 -24.27
N VAL A 148 13.64 8.14 -23.96
CA VAL A 148 13.40 7.61 -22.62
C VAL A 148 14.38 8.25 -21.64
N PRO A 149 13.92 8.87 -20.51
CA PRO A 149 14.82 9.48 -19.54
C PRO A 149 15.65 8.40 -18.85
N LYS A 150 16.91 8.72 -18.53
CA LYS A 150 17.85 7.78 -17.90
C LYS A 150 18.02 7.99 -16.40
N GLY A 151 17.59 9.14 -15.90
CA GLY A 151 17.74 9.51 -14.50
C GLY A 151 16.79 10.58 -14.03
N TRP A 152 16.87 10.87 -12.75
CA TRP A 152 16.03 11.90 -12.12
C TRP A 152 16.24 13.29 -12.72
N LYS A 153 17.50 13.64 -13.03
CA LYS A 153 17.87 14.97 -13.56
C LYS A 153 17.32 15.22 -14.95
N ASP A 154 17.17 14.17 -15.76
CA ASP A 154 16.61 14.32 -17.12
C ASP A 154 15.19 14.86 -17.09
N LEU A 155 14.43 14.54 -16.04
CA LEU A 155 13.04 14.97 -15.88
C LEU A 155 12.87 16.46 -15.57
N LEU A 156 13.94 17.17 -15.30
CA LEU A 156 13.97 18.64 -15.16
C LEU A 156 14.19 19.36 -16.49
N ASP A 157 14.34 18.63 -17.58
CA ASP A 157 14.38 19.22 -18.93
C ASP A 157 12.97 19.61 -19.38
N PRO A 158 12.72 20.85 -19.82
CA PRO A 158 11.41 21.32 -20.28
C PRO A 158 10.73 20.46 -21.34
N LYS A 159 11.48 19.63 -22.07
CA LYS A 159 10.87 18.68 -23.03
C LYS A 159 9.92 17.66 -22.40
N TYR A 160 10.03 17.42 -21.08
CA TYR A 160 9.12 16.52 -20.33
C TYR A 160 8.05 17.27 -19.52
N GLU A 161 7.82 18.57 -19.81
CA GLU A 161 6.77 19.35 -19.17
C GLU A 161 5.40 18.67 -19.32
N GLY A 162 4.67 18.54 -18.21
CA GLY A 162 3.36 17.87 -18.16
C GLY A 162 3.37 16.36 -18.29
N MET A 163 4.55 15.72 -18.44
CA MET A 163 4.66 14.27 -18.69
C MET A 163 4.96 13.45 -17.44
N VAL A 164 5.44 14.08 -16.37
CA VAL A 164 5.89 13.38 -15.16
C VAL A 164 4.77 13.28 -14.14
N GLY A 165 4.53 12.09 -13.63
CA GLY A 165 3.60 11.85 -12.53
C GLY A 165 4.25 11.14 -11.36
N PHE A 166 3.77 11.44 -10.15
CA PHE A 166 4.14 10.76 -8.91
C PHE A 166 3.06 10.94 -7.87
N LEU A 167 2.88 9.96 -6.98
CA LEU A 167 1.92 10.08 -5.89
C LEU A 167 2.39 11.12 -4.86
N ASP A 168 1.42 11.79 -4.22
CA ASP A 168 1.69 12.80 -3.21
C ASP A 168 2.57 12.26 -2.07
N PRO A 169 3.82 12.76 -1.92
CA PRO A 169 4.77 12.28 -0.91
C PRO A 169 4.32 12.49 0.54
N SER A 170 3.39 13.40 0.76
CA SER A 170 2.88 13.69 2.11
C SER A 170 1.87 12.66 2.61
N SER A 171 1.28 11.86 1.71
CA SER A 171 0.19 10.94 2.05
C SER A 171 0.39 9.52 1.56
N ALA A 172 1.09 9.30 0.44
CA ALA A 172 1.30 8.00 -0.16
C ALA A 172 2.73 7.48 0.10
N PHE A 173 2.87 6.21 0.50
CA PHE A 173 4.19 5.65 0.76
C PHE A 173 5.06 5.63 -0.50
N VAL A 174 4.51 5.29 -1.67
CA VAL A 174 5.29 5.30 -2.91
C VAL A 174 5.84 6.70 -3.21
N GLY A 175 5.04 7.76 -3.04
CA GLY A 175 5.49 9.14 -3.19
C GLY A 175 6.62 9.50 -2.22
N TYR A 176 6.48 9.11 -0.95
CA TYR A 176 7.53 9.31 0.05
C TYR A 176 8.80 8.50 -0.28
N ALA A 177 8.66 7.23 -0.64
CA ALA A 177 9.79 6.39 -1.04
C ALA A 177 10.52 6.95 -2.27
N CYS A 178 9.78 7.44 -3.27
CA CYS A 178 10.37 8.13 -4.42
C CYS A 178 11.13 9.39 -4.01
N SER A 179 10.60 10.15 -3.04
CA SER A 179 11.30 11.34 -2.52
C SER A 179 12.59 10.99 -1.80
N VAL A 180 12.59 9.90 -1.01
CA VAL A 180 13.82 9.38 -0.37
C VAL A 180 14.81 8.89 -1.44
N ALA A 181 14.35 8.23 -2.50
CA ALA A 181 15.19 7.78 -3.61
C ALA A 181 15.85 8.97 -4.33
N VAL A 182 15.07 9.98 -4.69
CA VAL A 182 15.57 11.22 -5.30
C VAL A 182 16.58 11.92 -4.37
N ASN A 183 16.25 12.03 -3.09
CA ASN A 183 17.13 12.66 -2.10
C ASN A 183 18.48 11.95 -2.02
N HIS A 184 18.46 10.63 -1.85
CA HIS A 184 19.66 9.80 -1.81
C HIS A 184 20.48 9.92 -3.10
N ALA A 185 19.85 9.82 -4.26
CA ALA A 185 20.47 9.94 -5.57
C ALA A 185 21.15 11.30 -5.81
N LEU A 186 20.63 12.36 -5.19
CA LEU A 186 21.15 13.73 -5.31
C LEU A 186 22.08 14.13 -4.17
N GLY A 187 22.50 13.17 -3.32
CA GLY A 187 23.48 13.38 -2.25
C GLY A 187 22.91 13.84 -0.92
N GLY A 188 21.56 13.83 -0.77
CA GLY A 188 20.90 14.05 0.52
C GLY A 188 20.93 12.84 1.44
N THR A 189 20.49 13.04 2.67
CA THR A 189 20.37 12.00 3.70
C THR A 189 19.00 12.04 4.35
N LEU A 190 18.70 11.09 5.23
CA LEU A 190 17.44 11.16 6.01
C LEU A 190 17.41 12.32 7.03
N ASP A 191 18.54 12.96 7.28
CA ASP A 191 18.65 14.15 8.14
C ASP A 191 18.65 15.47 7.31
N ASP A 192 18.80 15.35 6.00
CA ASP A 192 18.79 16.50 5.07
C ASP A 192 18.04 16.15 3.79
N PHE A 193 16.83 16.66 3.66
CA PHE A 193 15.98 16.55 2.49
C PHE A 193 16.08 17.76 1.54
N GLY A 194 17.02 18.67 1.75
CA GLY A 194 17.24 19.82 0.87
C GLY A 194 17.32 19.43 -0.61
N PRO A 195 18.15 18.45 -1.01
CA PRO A 195 18.24 18.04 -2.41
C PRO A 195 16.93 17.57 -3.03
N ALA A 196 16.10 16.78 -2.28
CA ALA A 196 14.79 16.36 -2.78
C ALA A 196 13.81 17.54 -2.88
N LEU A 197 13.75 18.39 -1.86
CA LEU A 197 12.84 19.54 -1.86
C LEU A 197 13.17 20.51 -3.02
N ASP A 198 14.43 20.77 -3.29
CA ASP A 198 14.87 21.60 -4.41
C ASP A 198 14.56 20.93 -5.76
N TYR A 199 14.69 19.61 -5.85
CA TYR A 199 14.31 18.86 -7.03
C TYR A 199 12.81 18.95 -7.31
N PHE A 200 11.97 18.69 -6.30
CA PHE A 200 10.50 18.75 -6.47
C PHE A 200 9.99 20.19 -6.73
N LYS A 201 10.64 21.21 -6.20
CA LYS A 201 10.34 22.60 -6.57
C LYS A 201 10.53 22.84 -8.07
N LYS A 202 11.69 22.44 -8.61
CA LYS A 202 11.99 22.58 -10.04
C LYS A 202 11.04 21.74 -10.91
N LEU A 203 10.75 20.50 -10.47
CA LEU A 203 9.81 19.64 -11.17
C LEU A 203 8.39 20.24 -11.16
N ASN A 204 7.99 20.91 -10.08
CA ASN A 204 6.69 21.56 -9.96
C ASN A 204 6.50 22.70 -10.99
N GLU A 205 7.58 23.35 -11.40
CA GLU A 205 7.57 24.36 -12.48
C GLU A 205 7.25 23.75 -13.85
N LEU A 206 7.41 22.41 -14.01
CA LEU A 206 7.12 21.64 -15.21
C LEU A 206 5.76 20.93 -15.17
N SER A 207 4.83 21.43 -14.37
CA SER A 207 3.43 20.99 -14.33
C SER A 207 3.24 19.46 -14.13
N PRO A 208 3.85 18.84 -13.11
CA PRO A 208 3.72 17.42 -12.90
C PRO A 208 2.29 17.03 -12.52
N ILE A 209 1.93 15.77 -12.79
CA ILE A 209 0.65 15.20 -12.42
C ILE A 209 0.80 14.49 -11.06
N VAL A 210 0.06 14.96 -10.03
CA VAL A 210 0.16 14.42 -8.65
C VAL A 210 -1.16 13.78 -8.21
N PRO A 211 -1.43 12.51 -8.59
CA PRO A 211 -2.61 11.79 -8.16
C PRO A 211 -2.54 11.44 -6.67
N LYS A 212 -3.71 11.23 -6.05
CA LYS A 212 -3.81 10.85 -4.63
C LYS A 212 -3.81 9.33 -4.40
N GLN A 213 -4.02 8.56 -5.45
CA GLN A 213 -4.08 7.10 -5.43
C GLN A 213 -3.31 6.55 -6.62
N THR A 214 -3.15 5.21 -6.69
CA THR A 214 -2.39 4.58 -7.77
C THR A 214 -2.72 5.16 -9.15
N ALA A 215 -1.69 5.41 -9.92
CA ALA A 215 -1.78 5.98 -11.26
C ALA A 215 -1.46 4.94 -12.35
N TYR A 216 -1.44 3.66 -12.01
CA TYR A 216 -1.09 2.56 -12.90
C TYR A 216 -1.83 2.63 -14.25
N ALA A 217 -3.19 2.62 -14.21
CA ALA A 217 -4.00 2.69 -15.42
C ALA A 217 -3.76 3.97 -16.23
N ARG A 218 -3.48 5.10 -15.57
CA ARG A 218 -3.17 6.38 -16.22
C ARG A 218 -1.82 6.37 -16.94
N CYS A 219 -0.84 5.60 -16.42
CA CYS A 219 0.42 5.39 -17.12
C CYS A 219 0.22 4.46 -18.33
N LEU A 220 -0.53 3.38 -18.20
CA LEU A 220 -0.83 2.47 -19.30
C LEU A 220 -1.56 3.18 -20.45
N SER A 221 -2.50 4.07 -20.14
CA SER A 221 -3.24 4.84 -21.15
C SER A 221 -2.42 5.97 -21.78
N GLY A 222 -1.22 6.25 -21.27
CA GLY A 222 -0.38 7.35 -21.72
C GLY A 222 -0.79 8.73 -21.18
N GLU A 223 -1.77 8.82 -20.28
CA GLU A 223 -2.13 10.07 -19.61
C GLU A 223 -0.98 10.59 -18.73
N ILE A 224 -0.22 9.67 -18.13
CA ILE A 224 1.03 9.97 -17.42
C ILE A 224 2.15 9.22 -18.14
N PRO A 225 2.87 9.85 -19.06
CA PRO A 225 3.93 9.20 -19.83
C PRO A 225 5.08 8.64 -18.98
N ILE A 226 5.43 9.33 -17.87
CA ILE A 226 6.54 8.96 -16.99
C ILE A 226 6.03 8.97 -15.55
N LEU A 227 5.87 7.80 -14.94
CA LEU A 227 5.38 7.66 -13.58
C LEU A 227 6.52 7.20 -12.65
N PHE A 228 6.68 7.88 -11.50
CA PHE A 228 7.52 7.38 -10.42
C PHE A 228 6.81 6.21 -9.75
N ASP A 229 7.38 5.03 -9.88
CA ASP A 229 6.78 3.80 -9.39
C ASP A 229 7.84 2.72 -9.12
N TYR A 230 7.40 1.50 -8.88
CA TYR A 230 8.27 0.36 -8.61
C TYR A 230 8.43 -0.54 -9.83
N ASP A 231 9.52 -1.31 -9.81
CA ASP A 231 9.88 -2.29 -10.82
C ASP A 231 8.76 -3.32 -11.04
N PHE A 232 8.10 -3.80 -9.99
CA PHE A 232 7.08 -4.84 -10.10
C PHE A 232 5.84 -4.38 -10.90
N ASP A 233 5.37 -3.15 -10.74
CA ASP A 233 4.23 -2.63 -11.50
C ASP A 233 4.64 -2.36 -12.97
N ALA A 234 5.84 -1.85 -13.21
CA ALA A 234 6.35 -1.67 -14.57
C ALA A 234 6.52 -3.01 -15.32
N TYR A 235 7.02 -4.05 -14.64
CA TYR A 235 7.13 -5.39 -15.25
C TYR A 235 5.77 -6.04 -15.47
N ARG A 236 4.84 -5.90 -14.54
CA ARG A 236 3.47 -6.32 -14.74
C ARG A 236 2.87 -5.66 -15.98
N ALA A 237 2.95 -4.34 -16.08
CA ALA A 237 2.43 -3.58 -17.21
C ALA A 237 3.01 -4.08 -18.55
N LYS A 238 4.33 -4.27 -18.60
CA LYS A 238 5.02 -4.73 -19.81
C LYS A 238 4.70 -6.17 -20.17
N TYR A 239 4.73 -7.09 -19.20
CA TYR A 239 4.77 -8.52 -19.49
C TYR A 239 3.46 -9.24 -19.25
N ALA A 240 2.57 -8.71 -18.40
CA ALA A 240 1.26 -9.28 -18.16
C ALA A 240 0.16 -8.52 -18.90
N ASP A 241 0.18 -7.18 -18.88
CA ASP A 241 -0.84 -6.36 -19.51
C ASP A 241 -0.47 -5.96 -20.96
N GLY A 242 0.76 -6.25 -21.41
CA GLY A 242 1.22 -6.01 -22.78
C GLY A 242 1.36 -4.53 -23.16
N ALA A 243 1.47 -3.65 -22.17
CA ALA A 243 1.61 -2.22 -22.41
C ALA A 243 3.03 -1.84 -22.87
N PRO A 244 3.20 -0.73 -23.61
CA PRO A 244 4.50 -0.28 -24.13
C PRO A 244 5.31 0.40 -23.01
N ILE A 245 5.54 -0.31 -21.92
CA ILE A 245 6.21 0.18 -20.72
C ILE A 245 7.67 -0.24 -20.70
N GLU A 246 8.53 0.69 -20.35
CA GLU A 246 9.93 0.45 -19.98
C GLU A 246 10.14 0.88 -18.52
N PHE A 247 10.87 0.04 -17.75
CA PHE A 247 11.29 0.40 -16.41
C PHE A 247 12.73 0.92 -16.45
N VAL A 248 12.96 2.06 -15.83
CA VAL A 248 14.27 2.69 -15.74
C VAL A 248 14.70 2.82 -14.29
N ILE A 249 15.84 2.23 -13.94
CA ILE A 249 16.53 2.51 -12.68
C ILE A 249 17.43 3.73 -12.92
N PRO A 250 17.16 4.86 -12.26
CA PRO A 250 17.89 6.11 -12.51
C PRO A 250 19.41 5.98 -12.33
N VAL A 251 20.17 6.58 -13.24
CA VAL A 251 21.63 6.48 -13.25
C VAL A 251 22.29 7.12 -12.03
N GLU A 252 21.64 8.09 -11.40
CA GLU A 252 22.13 8.74 -10.17
C GLU A 252 21.95 7.85 -8.94
N GLY A 253 21.13 6.80 -9.02
CA GLY A 253 20.82 5.91 -7.92
C GLY A 253 19.34 5.89 -7.54
N THR A 254 19.00 4.95 -6.69
CA THR A 254 17.64 4.74 -6.16
C THR A 254 17.69 4.01 -4.82
N ILE A 255 16.54 3.55 -4.34
CA ILE A 255 16.41 2.70 -3.15
C ILE A 255 15.50 1.51 -3.43
N GLN A 256 15.66 0.45 -2.62
CA GLN A 256 14.69 -0.63 -2.54
C GLN A 256 13.98 -0.56 -1.18
N VAL A 257 12.67 -0.74 -1.18
CA VAL A 257 11.87 -0.67 0.03
C VAL A 257 10.89 -1.84 0.15
N PRO A 258 10.65 -2.34 1.36
CA PRO A 258 9.66 -3.37 1.59
C PRO A 258 8.26 -2.79 1.80
N TYR A 259 7.28 -3.60 1.43
CA TYR A 259 5.90 -3.48 1.88
C TYR A 259 5.59 -4.57 2.89
N VAL A 260 4.80 -4.23 3.88
CA VAL A 260 4.58 -5.07 5.05
C VAL A 260 3.09 -5.29 5.34
N MET A 261 2.80 -6.38 6.05
CA MET A 261 1.50 -6.60 6.68
C MET A 261 1.58 -6.35 8.19
N THR A 262 0.50 -5.79 8.72
CA THR A 262 0.27 -5.60 10.16
C THR A 262 -1.07 -6.17 10.55
N LEU A 263 -1.20 -6.70 11.77
CA LEU A 263 -2.48 -7.03 12.37
C LEU A 263 -3.00 -5.80 13.11
N VAL A 264 -4.24 -5.40 12.85
CA VAL A 264 -4.83 -4.22 13.53
C VAL A 264 -5.17 -4.57 14.97
N LYS A 265 -4.90 -3.65 15.90
CA LYS A 265 -5.18 -3.86 17.32
C LYS A 265 -6.68 -3.98 17.56
N ASN A 266 -7.08 -5.00 18.34
CA ASN A 266 -8.49 -5.33 18.61
C ASN A 266 -9.33 -5.58 17.35
N ALA A 267 -8.72 -6.10 16.30
CA ALA A 267 -9.38 -6.45 15.03
C ALA A 267 -10.62 -7.34 15.26
N PRO A 268 -11.76 -7.06 14.60
CA PRO A 268 -13.00 -7.83 14.79
C PRO A 268 -12.87 -9.30 14.37
N HIS A 269 -12.06 -9.59 13.33
CA HIS A 269 -11.79 -10.94 12.83
C HIS A 269 -10.29 -11.24 12.88
N ALA A 270 -9.64 -10.98 14.02
CA ALA A 270 -8.18 -11.09 14.18
C ALA A 270 -7.62 -12.43 13.68
N GLU A 271 -8.35 -13.54 13.90
CA GLU A 271 -7.93 -14.86 13.44
C GLU A 271 -7.89 -14.95 11.90
N ASN A 272 -8.86 -14.37 11.22
CA ASN A 272 -8.85 -14.31 9.76
C ASN A 272 -7.72 -13.42 9.25
N GLY A 273 -7.47 -12.28 9.90
CA GLY A 273 -6.31 -11.43 9.63
C GLY A 273 -4.98 -12.18 9.74
N ARG A 274 -4.79 -12.98 10.80
CA ARG A 274 -3.61 -13.85 11.00
C ARG A 274 -3.45 -14.86 9.87
N ARG A 275 -4.51 -15.57 9.52
CA ARG A 275 -4.50 -16.55 8.43
C ARG A 275 -4.19 -15.93 7.08
N VAL A 276 -4.65 -14.71 6.81
CA VAL A 276 -4.26 -13.95 5.59
C VAL A 276 -2.75 -13.64 5.61
N ILE A 277 -2.21 -13.17 6.75
CA ILE A 277 -0.77 -12.88 6.89
C ILE A 277 0.05 -14.16 6.70
N ASP A 278 -0.36 -15.28 7.30
CA ASP A 278 0.34 -16.57 7.16
C ASP A 278 0.30 -17.06 5.71
N PHE A 279 -0.83 -16.91 5.03
CA PHE A 279 -0.95 -17.32 3.62
C PHE A 279 -0.01 -16.51 2.71
N VAL A 280 0.03 -15.19 2.83
CA VAL A 280 0.90 -14.36 1.96
C VAL A 280 2.39 -14.60 2.22
N LEU A 281 2.75 -15.12 3.39
CA LEU A 281 4.11 -15.54 3.75
C LEU A 281 4.40 -17.01 3.44
N SER A 282 3.40 -17.80 3.09
CA SER A 282 3.58 -19.19 2.69
C SER A 282 4.37 -19.30 1.38
N GLU A 283 4.93 -20.48 1.11
CA GLU A 283 5.61 -20.74 -0.17
C GLU A 283 4.70 -20.42 -1.37
N LYS A 284 3.40 -20.78 -1.27
CA LYS A 284 2.42 -20.54 -2.31
C LYS A 284 2.14 -19.04 -2.49
N GLY A 285 1.98 -18.29 -1.42
CA GLY A 285 1.81 -16.85 -1.44
C GLY A 285 3.05 -16.14 -2.00
N GLN A 286 4.24 -16.53 -1.54
CA GLN A 286 5.50 -15.93 -2.01
C GLN A 286 5.81 -16.30 -3.48
N LYS A 287 5.48 -17.51 -3.91
CA LYS A 287 5.55 -17.88 -5.33
C LYS A 287 4.62 -17.02 -6.19
N HIS A 288 3.39 -16.78 -5.72
CA HIS A 288 2.46 -15.92 -6.45
C HIS A 288 2.94 -14.48 -6.55
N TRP A 289 3.51 -13.92 -5.48
CA TRP A 289 4.18 -12.61 -5.54
C TRP A 289 5.30 -12.60 -6.58
N ALA A 290 6.18 -13.62 -6.55
CA ALA A 290 7.29 -13.74 -7.48
C ALA A 290 6.84 -13.87 -8.96
N GLU A 291 5.78 -14.63 -9.24
CA GLU A 291 5.16 -14.76 -10.57
C GLU A 291 4.55 -13.44 -11.07
N ASN A 292 4.18 -12.55 -10.16
CA ASN A 292 3.71 -11.19 -10.44
C ASN A 292 4.81 -10.13 -10.32
N PHE A 293 6.08 -10.53 -10.48
CA PHE A 293 7.28 -9.68 -10.50
C PHE A 293 7.61 -8.99 -9.17
N LEU A 294 7.00 -9.37 -8.05
CA LEU A 294 7.36 -8.84 -6.74
C LEU A 294 8.52 -9.67 -6.15
N ARG A 295 9.50 -8.99 -5.54
CA ARG A 295 10.61 -9.68 -4.90
C ARG A 295 10.15 -10.35 -3.61
N PRO A 296 10.17 -11.70 -3.54
CA PRO A 296 9.74 -12.41 -2.34
C PRO A 296 10.69 -12.13 -1.17
N VAL A 297 10.17 -12.17 0.04
CA VAL A 297 10.95 -12.06 1.28
C VAL A 297 11.21 -13.42 1.93
N VAL A 298 10.52 -14.46 1.47
CA VAL A 298 10.74 -15.86 1.83
C VAL A 298 10.97 -16.64 0.54
N GLY A 299 12.09 -17.31 0.45
CA GLY A 299 12.49 -18.03 -0.76
C GLY A 299 13.32 -17.17 -1.70
N ASP A 300 13.56 -17.70 -2.87
CA ASP A 300 14.46 -17.16 -3.89
C ASP A 300 13.66 -16.95 -5.17
N LEU A 301 13.74 -15.76 -5.78
CA LEU A 301 12.96 -15.38 -6.95
C LEU A 301 13.19 -16.34 -8.12
N GLU A 302 14.45 -16.70 -8.39
CA GLU A 302 14.82 -17.60 -9.49
C GLU A 302 14.29 -19.02 -9.30
N LYS A 303 14.11 -19.46 -8.04
CA LYS A 303 13.55 -20.77 -7.71
C LYS A 303 12.02 -20.75 -7.70
N LEU A 304 11.43 -19.69 -7.14
CA LEU A 304 9.97 -19.57 -7.04
C LEU A 304 9.29 -19.26 -8.37
N ALA A 305 9.93 -18.40 -9.19
CA ALA A 305 9.38 -17.92 -10.46
C ALA A 305 10.48 -17.69 -11.53
N PRO A 306 11.11 -18.73 -12.05
CA PRO A 306 12.25 -18.62 -12.97
C PRO A 306 11.92 -17.86 -14.26
N GLU A 307 10.68 -17.95 -14.74
CA GLU A 307 10.28 -17.24 -15.97
C GLU A 307 10.04 -15.75 -15.73
N ALA A 308 9.58 -15.37 -14.53
CA ALA A 308 9.51 -13.96 -14.15
C ALA A 308 10.91 -13.38 -13.90
N ALA A 309 11.78 -14.13 -13.22
CA ALA A 309 13.15 -13.70 -12.91
C ALA A 309 13.95 -13.30 -14.16
N LYS A 310 13.79 -14.01 -15.29
CA LYS A 310 14.45 -13.70 -16.57
C LYS A 310 14.03 -12.37 -17.19
N LYS A 311 12.93 -11.79 -16.74
CA LYS A 311 12.35 -10.55 -17.28
C LYS A 311 12.80 -9.30 -16.54
N PHE A 312 13.46 -9.47 -15.39
CA PHE A 312 14.05 -8.36 -14.65
C PHE A 312 15.25 -7.76 -15.39
N LEU A 313 15.53 -6.49 -15.15
CA LEU A 313 16.77 -5.87 -15.60
C LEU A 313 17.99 -6.65 -15.04
N PRO A 314 19.16 -6.54 -15.66
CA PRO A 314 20.39 -7.15 -15.16
C PRO A 314 20.67 -6.76 -13.69
N ALA A 315 21.21 -7.68 -12.90
CA ALA A 315 21.53 -7.44 -11.49
C ALA A 315 22.40 -6.20 -11.27
N SER A 316 23.30 -5.89 -12.21
CA SER A 316 24.14 -4.68 -12.19
C SER A 316 23.36 -3.37 -12.19
N GLU A 317 22.15 -3.33 -12.75
CA GLU A 317 21.30 -2.14 -12.68
C GLU A 317 20.78 -1.91 -11.26
N TYR A 318 20.49 -3.01 -10.54
CA TYR A 318 20.01 -2.96 -9.16
C TYR A 318 21.09 -2.61 -8.12
N GLU A 319 22.37 -2.69 -8.49
CA GLU A 319 23.48 -2.22 -7.64
C GLU A 319 23.41 -0.71 -7.35
N ARG A 320 22.62 0.04 -8.15
CA ARG A 320 22.33 1.46 -7.90
C ARG A 320 21.36 1.69 -6.75
N ALA A 321 20.70 0.64 -6.25
CA ALA A 321 19.77 0.76 -5.12
C ALA A 321 20.54 0.79 -3.78
N GLY A 322 20.55 1.95 -3.15
CA GLY A 322 21.13 2.14 -1.83
C GLY A 322 20.31 1.51 -0.71
N SER A 323 20.95 1.22 0.40
CA SER A 323 20.29 0.81 1.64
C SER A 323 19.71 2.01 2.37
N VAL A 324 18.58 1.80 3.04
CA VAL A 324 17.88 2.83 3.83
C VAL A 324 17.66 2.32 5.25
N ASP A 325 17.91 3.17 6.24
CA ASP A 325 17.47 2.93 7.61
C ASP A 325 15.96 3.20 7.70
N TYR A 326 15.16 2.12 7.70
CA TYR A 326 13.70 2.22 7.71
C TYR A 326 13.15 2.82 9.00
N ALA A 327 13.84 2.66 10.14
CA ALA A 327 13.43 3.26 11.40
C ALA A 327 13.59 4.78 11.33
N ARG A 328 14.77 5.24 10.85
CA ARG A 328 15.00 6.67 10.64
C ARG A 328 14.08 7.26 9.57
N MET A 329 13.86 6.53 8.47
CA MET A 329 12.91 6.90 7.43
C MET A 329 11.49 7.14 8.01
N ALA A 330 11.03 6.28 8.92
CA ALA A 330 9.73 6.45 9.59
C ALA A 330 9.72 7.65 10.55
N GLU A 331 10.79 7.86 11.30
CA GLU A 331 10.91 8.97 12.26
C GLU A 331 10.83 10.34 11.59
N VAL A 332 11.54 10.52 10.46
CA VAL A 332 11.62 11.80 9.76
C VAL A 332 10.47 12.05 8.78
N GLN A 333 9.62 11.06 8.50
CA GLN A 333 8.56 11.13 7.49
C GLN A 333 7.62 12.32 7.69
N ARG A 334 7.22 12.59 8.94
CA ARG A 334 6.31 13.69 9.25
C ARG A 334 6.95 15.04 8.95
N ALA A 335 8.18 15.25 9.41
CA ALA A 335 8.92 16.49 9.20
C ALA A 335 9.15 16.74 7.69
N PHE A 336 9.50 15.67 6.94
CA PHE A 336 9.58 15.75 5.49
C PHE A 336 8.25 16.16 4.85
N SER A 337 7.14 15.51 5.23
CA SER A 337 5.81 15.80 4.68
C SER A 337 5.41 17.25 4.90
N GLU A 338 5.65 17.80 6.09
CA GLU A 338 5.39 19.20 6.42
C GLU A 338 6.26 20.16 5.56
N ALA A 339 7.56 19.86 5.43
CA ALA A 339 8.49 20.61 4.61
C ALA A 339 8.13 20.57 3.11
N TYR A 340 7.74 19.38 2.60
CA TYR A 340 7.28 19.20 1.23
C TYR A 340 6.04 20.06 0.93
N LEU A 341 5.00 19.95 1.77
CA LEU A 341 3.77 20.74 1.60
C LEU A 341 4.02 22.25 1.67
N GLN A 342 5.00 22.68 2.46
CA GLN A 342 5.41 24.09 2.50
C GLN A 342 6.18 24.50 1.23
N ALA A 343 7.03 23.61 0.72
CA ALA A 343 7.86 23.88 -0.45
C ALA A 343 7.08 23.92 -1.77
N MET A 344 5.90 23.25 -1.82
CA MET A 344 5.04 23.19 -3.01
C MET A 344 3.95 24.29 -3.06
N LYS A 345 3.91 25.20 -2.08
CA LYS A 345 3.04 26.39 -2.09
C LYS A 345 3.62 27.51 -2.96
#